data_da76da852ba34c1b2626a84e2c678f9b
#
_entry.id   da76da852ba34c1b2626a84e2c678f9b
#
_cell.length_a   1.000
_cell.length_b   1.000
_cell.length_c   1.000
_cell.angle_alpha   90.00
_cell.angle_beta   90.00
_cell.angle_gamma   90.00
#
_symmetry.space_group_name_H-M   'P 1'
#
loop_
_entity.id
_entity.type
_entity.pdbx_description
1 polymer ?
#
loop_
_entity_poly.entity_id
_entity_poly.type
_entity_poly.pdbx_seq_one_letter_code
_entity_poly.pdbx_strand_id
1 'polypeptide(L)' 'MKYNSVNEIGVGDVVVYEGRRYLVLVNYIKGETDKQGYTPKTNRTILIDDVDRKTVVNDYRKLTVACKM' A
#
# COMPACT_ATOMS: atom_id res chain seq x y z
N MET A 1 4.60 -4.50 13.13
CA MET A 1 3.32 -3.79 13.42
C MET A 1 2.40 -3.94 12.23
N LYS A 2 1.11 -4.06 12.49
CA LYS A 2 0.10 -4.19 11.43
C LYS A 2 -0.69 -2.90 11.29
N TYR A 3 -1.20 -2.63 10.08
CA TYR A 3 -2.15 -1.55 9.89
C TYR A 3 -3.50 -1.94 10.51
N ASN A 4 -4.18 -0.99 11.13
CA ASN A 4 -5.52 -1.20 11.68
C ASN A 4 -6.61 -0.96 10.64
N SER A 5 -6.30 -0.19 9.59
CA SER A 5 -7.23 0.06 8.50
C SER A 5 -6.44 0.44 7.25
N VAL A 6 -7.12 0.37 6.10
CA VAL A 6 -6.53 0.73 4.81
C VAL A 6 -6.11 2.21 4.78
N ASN A 7 -6.77 3.05 5.58
CA ASN A 7 -6.48 4.49 5.62
C ASN A 7 -5.15 4.81 6.30
N GLU A 8 -4.58 3.87 7.05
CA GLU A 8 -3.31 4.07 7.73
C GLU A 8 -2.10 3.85 6.83
N ILE A 9 -2.30 3.23 5.67
CA ILE A 9 -1.20 2.97 4.75
C ILE A 9 -0.74 4.28 4.14
N GLY A 10 0.53 4.65 4.38
CA GLY A 10 1.09 5.90 3.87
C GLY A 10 2.08 5.66 2.75
N VAL A 11 2.04 6.53 1.72
CA VAL A 11 3.06 6.52 0.66
C VAL A 11 4.41 6.76 1.31
N GLY A 12 5.40 5.91 0.98
CA GLY A 12 6.72 5.97 1.58
C GLY A 12 6.92 5.04 2.77
N ASP A 13 5.86 4.42 3.29
CA ASP A 13 6.00 3.39 4.33
C ASP A 13 6.80 2.21 3.78
N VAL A 14 7.62 1.59 4.64
CA VAL A 14 8.28 0.33 4.31
C VAL A 14 7.48 -0.79 4.94
N VAL A 15 7.09 -1.76 4.13
CA VAL A 15 6.27 -2.88 4.56
C VAL A 15 6.92 -4.20 4.17
N VAL A 16 6.53 -5.27 4.87
CA VAL A 16 6.92 -6.64 4.53
C VAL A 16 5.67 -7.35 4.02
N TYR A 17 5.81 -7.97 2.85
CA TYR A 17 4.76 -8.74 2.22
C TYR A 17 5.38 -10.02 1.65
N GLU A 18 4.85 -11.17 2.07
CA GLU A 18 5.36 -12.48 1.65
C GLU A 18 6.87 -12.62 1.84
N GLY A 19 7.37 -12.15 2.98
CA GLY A 19 8.77 -12.26 3.36
C GLY A 19 9.71 -11.29 2.68
N ARG A 20 9.20 -10.34 1.91
CA ARG A 20 10.02 -9.34 1.19
C ARG A 20 9.67 -7.94 1.63
N ARG A 21 10.65 -7.05 1.58
CA ARG A 21 10.46 -5.63 1.89
C ARG A 21 10.07 -4.86 0.64
N TYR A 22 9.11 -3.95 0.82
CA TYR A 22 8.61 -3.08 -0.24
C TYR A 22 8.42 -1.68 0.29
N LEU A 23 8.48 -0.71 -0.62
CA LEU A 23 8.07 0.67 -0.35
C LEU A 23 6.65 0.85 -0.88
N VAL A 24 5.80 1.51 -0.11
CA VAL A 24 4.45 1.86 -0.57
C VAL A 24 4.56 2.99 -1.57
N LEU A 25 4.17 2.72 -2.81
CA LEU A 25 4.24 3.69 -3.89
C LEU A 25 2.96 4.51 -3.97
N VAL A 26 1.80 3.85 -3.88
CA VAL A 26 0.51 4.50 -3.89
C VAL A 26 -0.51 3.59 -3.20
N ASN A 27 -1.50 4.20 -2.56
CA ASN A 27 -2.58 3.46 -1.90
C ASN A 27 -3.93 3.97 -2.42
N TYR A 28 -4.58 3.16 -3.25
CA TYR A 28 -5.91 3.47 -3.76
C TYR A 28 -6.95 2.89 -2.81
N ILE A 29 -7.82 3.76 -2.31
CA ILE A 29 -8.87 3.37 -1.35
C ILE A 29 -10.22 3.42 -2.06
N LYS A 30 -10.97 2.34 -1.95
CA LYS A 30 -12.29 2.22 -2.57
C LYS A 30 -13.17 3.41 -2.20
N GLY A 31 -13.73 4.07 -3.21
CA GLY A 31 -14.68 5.17 -3.02
C GLY A 31 -14.06 6.52 -2.71
N GLU A 32 -12.72 6.61 -2.58
CA GLU A 32 -12.04 7.89 -2.32
C GLU A 32 -11.48 8.45 -3.62
N THR A 33 -12.01 9.58 -4.03
CA THR A 33 -11.57 10.27 -5.25
C THR A 33 -10.23 10.96 -5.00
N ASP A 34 -9.25 10.70 -5.87
CA ASP A 34 -7.94 11.33 -5.77
C ASP A 34 -7.94 12.72 -6.43
N LYS A 35 -6.76 13.37 -6.43
CA LYS A 35 -6.62 14.74 -6.96
C LYS A 35 -6.89 14.83 -8.46
N GLN A 36 -6.78 13.70 -9.17
CA GLN A 36 -6.98 13.63 -10.61
C GLN A 36 -8.41 13.24 -10.99
N GLY A 37 -9.27 13.05 -9.99
CA GLY A 37 -10.68 12.70 -10.21
C GLY A 37 -10.94 11.21 -10.35
N TYR A 38 -9.94 10.36 -10.08
CA TYR A 38 -10.12 8.92 -10.16
C TYR A 38 -10.69 8.38 -8.84
N THR A 39 -11.75 7.59 -8.94
CA THR A 39 -12.38 6.93 -7.79
C THR A 39 -12.21 5.43 -7.94
N PRO A 40 -11.34 4.80 -7.12
CA PRO A 40 -11.13 3.35 -7.21
C PRO A 40 -12.38 2.57 -6.84
N LYS A 41 -12.59 1.44 -7.52
CA LYS A 41 -13.69 0.51 -7.20
C LYS A 41 -13.28 -0.54 -6.18
N THR A 42 -11.98 -0.72 -5.96
CA THR A 42 -11.44 -1.66 -4.98
C THR A 42 -10.23 -1.03 -4.31
N ASN A 43 -9.91 -1.51 -3.11
CA ASN A 43 -8.66 -1.12 -2.46
C ASN A 43 -7.48 -1.75 -3.19
N ARG A 44 -6.46 -0.95 -3.53
CA ARG A 44 -5.23 -1.44 -4.14
C ARG A 44 -4.05 -0.67 -3.59
N THR A 45 -3.12 -1.38 -2.98
CA THR A 45 -1.86 -0.80 -2.53
C THR A 45 -0.78 -1.26 -3.47
N ILE A 46 -0.11 -0.32 -4.12
CA ILE A 46 0.97 -0.61 -5.06
C ILE A 46 2.28 -0.54 -4.29
N LEU A 47 3.02 -1.64 -4.31
CA LEU A 47 4.31 -1.76 -3.65
C LEU A 47 5.40 -1.84 -4.70
N ILE A 48 6.59 -1.34 -4.36
CA ILE A 48 7.76 -1.44 -5.22
C ILE A 48 8.93 -1.97 -4.41
N ASP A 49 9.70 -2.90 -4.98
CA ASP A 49 10.88 -3.46 -4.32
C ASP A 49 12.15 -2.76 -4.78
N ASP A 50 13.31 -3.24 -4.31
CA ASP A 50 14.61 -2.64 -4.58
C ASP A 50 15.12 -2.85 -6.02
N VAL A 51 14.45 -3.70 -6.79
CA VAL A 51 14.76 -3.91 -8.22
C VAL A 51 13.64 -3.39 -9.11
N ASP A 52 12.84 -2.45 -8.59
CA ASP A 52 11.77 -1.75 -9.32
C ASP A 52 10.64 -2.64 -9.81
N ARG A 53 10.43 -3.80 -9.17
CA ARG A 53 9.26 -4.63 -9.46
C ARG A 53 8.08 -4.19 -8.62
N LYS A 54 6.93 -4.06 -9.26
CA LYS A 54 5.71 -3.62 -8.60
C LYS A 54 4.82 -4.81 -8.25
N THR A 55 4.17 -4.71 -7.10
CA THR A 55 3.24 -5.73 -6.61
C THR A 55 1.99 -5.02 -6.12
N VAL A 56 0.81 -5.55 -6.45
CA VAL A 56 -0.47 -5.00 -6.00
C VAL A 56 -1.03 -5.87 -4.89
N VAL A 57 -1.38 -5.24 -3.77
CA VAL A 57 -1.97 -5.93 -2.62
C VAL A 57 -3.34 -5.30 -2.36
N ASN A 58 -4.38 -6.14 -2.32
CA ASN A 58 -5.76 -5.67 -2.12
C ASN A 58 -6.20 -5.76 -0.66
N ASP A 59 -5.43 -6.42 0.20
CA ASP A 59 -5.79 -6.63 1.59
C ASP A 59 -4.68 -6.11 2.49
N TYR A 60 -4.93 -4.97 3.15
CA TYR A 60 -3.95 -4.33 4.04
C TYR A 60 -3.51 -5.25 5.19
N ARG A 61 -4.34 -6.23 5.55
CA ARG A 61 -4.03 -7.15 6.66
C ARG A 61 -2.86 -8.07 6.34
N LYS A 62 -2.51 -8.21 5.06
CA LYS A 62 -1.36 -9.00 4.62
C LYS A 62 -0.04 -8.26 4.76
N LEU A 63 -0.08 -6.96 5.06
CA LEU A 63 1.11 -6.13 5.17
C LEU A 63 1.56 -6.01 6.62
N THR A 64 2.87 -6.11 6.85
CA THR A 64 3.48 -5.83 8.13
C THR A 64 4.31 -4.57 8.00
N VAL A 65 4.09 -3.58 8.88
CA VAL A 65 4.80 -2.32 8.81
C VAL A 65 6.20 -2.50 9.38
N ALA A 66 7.22 -2.23 8.56
CA ALA A 66 8.60 -2.22 9.02
C ALA A 66 9.02 -0.81 9.45
N CYS A 67 8.57 0.22 8.71
CA CYS A 67 8.89 1.61 9.03
C CYS A 67 7.79 2.52 8.48
N LYS A 68 7.22 3.36 9.34
CA LYS A 68 6.24 4.38 8.91
C LYS A 68 6.99 5.63 8.45
N MET A 69 6.50 6.20 7.40
CA MET A 69 7.00 7.46 6.89
C MET A 69 6.71 8.61 7.85
#